data_82ce537441a716fb6cc28a3fa7fde1a7
#
_entry.id   82ce537441a716fb6cc28a3fa7fde1a7
#
_cell.length_a   1.000
_cell.length_b   1.000
_cell.length_c   1.000
_cell.angle_alpha   90.00
_cell.angle_beta   90.00
_cell.angle_gamma   90.00
#
_symmetry.space_group_name_H-M   'P 1'
#
loop_
_entity.id
_entity.type
_entity.pdbx_description
1 polymer ?
#
loop_
_entity_poly.entity_id
_entity_poly.type
_entity_poly.pdbx_seq_one_letter_code
_entity_poly.pdbx_strand_id
1 'polypeptide(L)'
;MVYEAIRELVRYGLEKGLITEDDAIYARNQILEVLKMDEYEEPEKDGELTGADLEKILKVLLDYAAEKGLLQENSVVYRDLFDTKLMNCLMPRPSEVTKTFWEKYQVSPETATDYYYNLSQNSDYIRRYRVSKDMKWTTDTKYGTLDITVNLSKPEKDPKAIAAAKLAKQSGYPKCQLCMENIGYAGRVNHPARNNHRVIPITINDSKWGFQYSPYVYYNEHCIVFNGQHIPMKIERATFRKLFDFISQFPHYFLGSNADLPIVGGSILSHDNFQGGHYTFAMAKAPIEKYYKAKGYEDVEAGIVYWPMSVLRLRSKSCDSLIDLGDKVLKAWRGYTDEAAFVYAETEGEPHNTITPIARKNGDMYELDLVLRNNITTEEFPLGVYHPHQELHHIKKENIGLIEVMGLAVLPSRLKKELAELAEYIVEGKDIRSNLDIEKHADWVDSFLPVYKEKGIEITKDNAEDILKEEVGQVFAKVLEDAGVYKCTTEGREAFERFLNIVDFHKE
;
A
#
# COMPACT_ATOMS: atom_id res chain seq x y z
N MET A 1 -33.68 4.90 19.50
CA MET A 1 -32.45 4.34 18.88
C MET A 1 -31.89 5.26 17.80
N VAL A 2 -32.65 5.74 16.78
CA VAL A 2 -32.08 6.65 15.75
C VAL A 2 -31.64 8.00 16.32
N TYR A 3 -32.45 8.64 17.17
CA TYR A 3 -32.09 9.92 17.83
C TYR A 3 -30.87 9.76 18.74
N GLU A 4 -30.76 8.63 19.42
CA GLU A 4 -29.60 8.30 20.23
C GLU A 4 -28.33 8.18 19.32
N ALA A 5 -28.43 7.49 18.19
CA ALA A 5 -27.31 7.37 17.24
C ALA A 5 -26.90 8.73 16.66
N ILE A 6 -27.86 9.64 16.40
CA ILE A 6 -27.57 11.02 15.97
C ILE A 6 -26.82 11.78 17.07
N ARG A 7 -27.29 11.72 18.33
CA ARG A 7 -26.63 12.34 19.49
C ARG A 7 -25.19 11.80 19.64
N GLU A 8 -25.04 10.48 19.62
CA GLU A 8 -23.73 9.84 19.80
C GLU A 8 -22.77 10.11 18.63
N LEU A 9 -23.28 10.29 17.42
CA LEU A 9 -22.44 10.69 16.27
C LEU A 9 -21.92 12.13 16.45
N VAL A 10 -22.76 13.06 16.93
CA VAL A 10 -22.33 14.43 17.24
C VAL A 10 -21.33 14.43 18.40
N ARG A 11 -21.60 13.66 19.48
CA ARG A 11 -20.68 13.48 20.62
C ARG A 11 -19.32 12.93 20.15
N TYR A 12 -19.33 11.92 19.28
CA TYR A 12 -18.11 11.41 18.65
C TYR A 12 -17.32 12.53 17.95
N GLY A 13 -17.99 13.36 17.17
CA GLY A 13 -17.35 14.50 16.49
C GLY A 13 -16.66 15.47 17.44
N LEU A 14 -17.30 15.78 18.57
CA LEU A 14 -16.74 16.63 19.63
C LEU A 14 -15.53 15.96 20.32
N GLU A 15 -15.69 14.72 20.78
CA GLU A 15 -14.64 13.97 21.49
C GLU A 15 -13.40 13.73 20.62
N LYS A 16 -13.57 13.55 19.30
CA LYS A 16 -12.47 13.36 18.35
C LYS A 16 -11.91 14.66 17.76
N GLY A 17 -12.46 15.80 18.19
CA GLY A 17 -12.01 17.11 17.71
C GLY A 17 -12.25 17.35 16.22
N LEU A 18 -13.26 16.70 15.64
CA LEU A 18 -13.69 16.94 14.26
C LEU A 18 -14.51 18.23 14.15
N ILE A 19 -15.29 18.53 15.18
CA ILE A 19 -16.13 19.73 15.35
C ILE A 19 -15.92 20.32 16.74
N THR A 20 -16.35 21.56 16.92
CA THR A 20 -16.40 22.26 18.21
C THR A 20 -17.84 22.32 18.75
N GLU A 21 -18.04 22.76 20.00
CA GLU A 21 -19.36 22.93 20.57
C GLU A 21 -20.25 23.90 19.76
N ASP A 22 -19.64 24.92 19.15
CA ASP A 22 -20.35 25.87 18.29
C ASP A 22 -20.94 25.21 17.04
N ASP A 23 -20.35 24.07 16.59
CA ASP A 23 -20.78 23.33 15.41
C ASP A 23 -21.81 22.24 15.72
N ALA A 24 -22.02 21.87 16.98
CA ALA A 24 -22.81 20.71 17.40
C ALA A 24 -24.25 20.71 16.84
N ILE A 25 -24.94 21.85 16.95
CA ILE A 25 -26.32 22.01 16.45
C ILE A 25 -26.33 21.97 14.91
N TYR A 26 -25.34 22.61 14.26
CA TYR A 26 -25.21 22.60 12.81
C TYR A 26 -24.98 21.18 12.30
N ALA A 27 -24.04 20.46 12.88
CA ALA A 27 -23.73 19.07 12.51
C ALA A 27 -24.96 18.14 12.67
N ARG A 28 -25.69 18.26 13.79
CA ARG A 28 -26.94 17.53 14.01
C ARG A 28 -27.95 17.80 12.89
N ASN A 29 -28.17 19.07 12.54
CA ASN A 29 -29.13 19.45 11.53
C ASN A 29 -28.72 18.95 10.13
N GLN A 30 -27.41 18.92 9.83
CA GLN A 30 -26.90 18.30 8.60
C GLN A 30 -27.11 16.78 8.58
N ILE A 31 -26.96 16.09 9.70
CA ILE A 31 -27.26 14.65 9.83
C ILE A 31 -28.76 14.40 9.59
N LEU A 32 -29.64 15.20 10.19
CA LEU A 32 -31.09 15.12 9.94
C LEU A 32 -31.44 15.31 8.46
N GLU A 33 -30.79 16.28 7.80
CA GLU A 33 -30.98 16.48 6.35
C GLU A 33 -30.58 15.27 5.54
N VAL A 34 -29.44 14.66 5.84
CA VAL A 34 -28.97 13.44 5.16
C VAL A 34 -29.92 12.28 5.37
N LEU A 35 -30.48 12.14 6.57
CA LEU A 35 -31.47 11.11 6.95
C LEU A 35 -32.90 11.43 6.52
N LYS A 36 -33.15 12.62 5.91
CA LYS A 36 -34.48 13.10 5.53
C LYS A 36 -35.47 13.10 6.70
N MET A 37 -35.00 13.61 7.85
CA MET A 37 -35.77 13.74 9.08
C MET A 37 -36.09 15.22 9.35
N ASP A 38 -37.38 15.51 9.63
CA ASP A 38 -37.87 16.85 9.96
C ASP A 38 -37.92 17.13 11.47
N GLU A 39 -37.84 16.06 12.27
CA GLU A 39 -37.98 16.12 13.74
C GLU A 39 -36.78 15.47 14.43
N TYR A 40 -36.47 16.00 15.63
CA TYR A 40 -35.46 15.44 16.51
C TYR A 40 -35.93 15.61 17.99
N GLU A 41 -35.87 14.54 18.74
CA GLU A 41 -36.04 14.55 20.17
C GLU A 41 -34.75 14.15 20.88
N GLU A 42 -34.28 15.01 21.80
CA GLU A 42 -33.11 14.68 22.61
C GLU A 42 -33.41 13.48 23.51
N PRO A 43 -32.63 12.37 23.43
CA PRO A 43 -32.82 11.24 24.31
C PRO A 43 -32.64 11.62 25.79
N GLU A 44 -33.63 11.33 26.64
CA GLU A 44 -33.60 11.66 28.09
C GLU A 44 -32.52 10.89 28.86
N LYS A 45 -32.10 9.73 28.41
CA LYS A 45 -31.14 8.86 29.07
C LYS A 45 -30.05 8.39 28.10
N ASP A 46 -28.90 8.08 28.66
CA ASP A 46 -27.87 7.36 27.92
C ASP A 46 -28.38 5.94 27.64
N GLY A 47 -28.26 5.52 26.35
CA GLY A 47 -28.67 4.21 25.90
C GLY A 47 -27.46 3.25 25.82
N GLU A 48 -27.57 2.26 24.94
CA GLU A 48 -26.52 1.25 24.73
C GLU A 48 -25.37 1.75 23.84
N LEU A 49 -25.59 2.82 23.06
CA LEU A 49 -24.57 3.41 22.19
C LEU A 49 -23.70 4.40 22.97
N THR A 50 -22.42 4.40 22.66
CA THR A 50 -21.44 5.38 23.18
C THR A 50 -20.68 6.02 22.04
N GLY A 51 -20.25 7.26 22.20
CA GLY A 51 -19.42 7.97 21.21
C GLY A 51 -18.12 7.24 20.84
N ALA A 52 -17.67 6.25 21.65
CA ALA A 52 -16.50 5.44 21.35
C ALA A 52 -16.75 4.37 20.26
N ASP A 53 -18.00 4.04 19.95
CA ASP A 53 -18.37 2.90 19.09
C ASP A 53 -18.94 3.36 17.74
N LEU A 54 -18.11 4.01 16.94
CA LEU A 54 -18.52 4.58 15.65
C LEU A 54 -19.16 3.55 14.71
N GLU A 55 -18.63 2.31 14.64
CA GLU A 55 -19.18 1.25 13.78
C GLU A 55 -20.65 0.96 14.11
N LYS A 56 -20.99 0.86 15.41
CA LYS A 56 -22.37 0.62 15.85
C LYS A 56 -23.27 1.82 15.60
N ILE A 57 -22.78 3.02 15.87
CA ILE A 57 -23.53 4.27 15.62
C ILE A 57 -23.90 4.34 14.13
N LEU A 58 -22.90 4.20 13.24
CA LEU A 58 -23.12 4.23 11.79
C LEU A 58 -24.05 3.10 11.34
N LYS A 59 -23.91 1.89 11.92
CA LYS A 59 -24.81 0.77 11.62
C LYS A 59 -26.26 1.10 11.87
N VAL A 60 -26.61 1.71 13.02
CA VAL A 60 -27.99 2.10 13.35
C VAL A 60 -28.52 3.13 12.34
N LEU A 61 -27.73 4.13 11.99
CA LEU A 61 -28.13 5.15 11.01
C LEU A 61 -28.28 4.59 9.59
N LEU A 62 -27.43 3.66 9.20
CA LEU A 62 -27.51 2.97 7.91
C LEU A 62 -28.71 2.01 7.83
N ASP A 63 -29.04 1.31 8.91
CA ASP A 63 -30.21 0.45 8.98
C ASP A 63 -31.49 1.31 8.87
N TYR A 64 -31.57 2.44 9.56
CA TYR A 64 -32.64 3.41 9.39
C TYR A 64 -32.75 3.90 7.94
N ALA A 65 -31.62 4.28 7.33
CA ALA A 65 -31.59 4.76 5.94
C ALA A 65 -32.07 3.67 4.96
N ALA A 66 -31.72 2.41 5.20
CA ALA A 66 -32.17 1.27 4.40
C ALA A 66 -33.70 1.06 4.55
N GLU A 67 -34.22 1.07 5.77
CA GLU A 67 -35.66 0.94 6.06
C GLU A 67 -36.50 2.06 5.43
N LYS A 68 -35.95 3.27 5.39
CA LYS A 68 -36.62 4.44 4.78
C LYS A 68 -36.42 4.53 3.27
N GLY A 69 -35.74 3.57 2.64
CA GLY A 69 -35.48 3.56 1.19
C GLY A 69 -34.56 4.68 0.72
N LEU A 70 -33.69 5.20 1.60
CA LEU A 70 -32.70 6.25 1.27
C LEU A 70 -31.47 5.67 0.55
N LEU A 71 -31.24 4.36 0.69
CA LEU A 71 -30.21 3.63 -0.05
C LEU A 71 -30.82 3.10 -1.35
N GLN A 72 -30.12 3.24 -2.46
CA GLN A 72 -30.54 2.67 -3.74
C GLN A 72 -30.60 1.13 -3.67
N GLU A 73 -29.67 0.53 -2.93
CA GLU A 73 -29.62 -0.89 -2.60
C GLU A 73 -28.98 -1.05 -1.22
N ASN A 74 -29.43 -2.03 -0.44
CA ASN A 74 -28.84 -2.32 0.88
C ASN A 74 -27.63 -3.25 0.74
N SER A 75 -26.57 -2.76 0.11
CA SER A 75 -25.29 -3.45 -0.05
C SER A 75 -24.14 -2.64 0.53
N VAL A 76 -22.97 -3.26 0.75
CA VAL A 76 -21.79 -2.61 1.34
C VAL A 76 -21.41 -1.36 0.55
N VAL A 77 -21.48 -1.40 -0.79
CA VAL A 77 -21.11 -0.24 -1.64
C VAL A 77 -22.02 0.96 -1.37
N TYR A 78 -23.34 0.76 -1.35
CA TYR A 78 -24.29 1.85 -1.12
C TYR A 78 -24.29 2.32 0.34
N ARG A 79 -24.04 1.44 1.30
CA ARG A 79 -23.82 1.80 2.70
C ARG A 79 -22.57 2.69 2.83
N ASP A 80 -21.46 2.34 2.18
CA ASP A 80 -20.23 3.13 2.17
C ASP A 80 -20.39 4.50 1.49
N LEU A 81 -21.25 4.62 0.48
CA LEU A 81 -21.62 5.90 -0.12
C LEU A 81 -22.44 6.76 0.84
N PHE A 82 -23.26 6.14 1.70
CA PHE A 82 -24.15 6.87 2.61
C PHE A 82 -23.46 7.26 3.91
N ASP A 83 -22.72 6.35 4.56
CA ASP A 83 -22.02 6.65 5.80
C ASP A 83 -20.98 7.76 5.63
N THR A 84 -20.33 7.79 4.47
CA THR A 84 -19.39 8.86 4.11
C THR A 84 -20.06 10.24 4.08
N LYS A 85 -21.35 10.32 3.68
CA LYS A 85 -22.14 11.55 3.77
C LYS A 85 -22.45 11.94 5.23
N LEU A 86 -22.80 10.95 6.07
CA LEU A 86 -23.02 11.18 7.50
C LEU A 86 -21.75 11.72 8.16
N MET A 87 -20.60 11.07 7.91
CA MET A 87 -19.31 11.53 8.45
C MET A 87 -18.92 12.93 7.96
N ASN A 88 -19.31 13.29 6.72
CA ASN A 88 -19.03 14.63 6.20
C ASN A 88 -19.72 15.75 7.00
N CYS A 89 -20.82 15.46 7.69
CA CYS A 89 -21.48 16.43 8.56
C CYS A 89 -20.61 16.87 9.74
N LEU A 90 -19.59 16.08 10.08
CA LEU A 90 -18.63 16.35 11.14
C LEU A 90 -17.28 16.89 10.63
N MET A 91 -17.12 17.07 9.32
CA MET A 91 -15.81 17.36 8.76
C MET A 91 -15.50 18.85 8.67
N PRO A 92 -14.34 19.30 9.17
CA PRO A 92 -13.86 20.63 8.92
C PRO A 92 -13.64 20.85 7.41
N ARG A 93 -13.69 22.10 6.98
CA ARG A 93 -13.45 22.46 5.57
C ARG A 93 -11.99 22.17 5.16
N PRO A 94 -11.72 21.87 3.89
CA PRO A 94 -10.35 21.63 3.42
C PRO A 94 -9.36 22.76 3.75
N SER A 95 -9.81 24.03 3.68
CA SER A 95 -8.99 25.20 4.02
C SER A 95 -8.59 25.23 5.50
N GLU A 96 -9.48 24.83 6.38
CA GLU A 96 -9.25 24.76 7.82
C GLU A 96 -8.24 23.64 8.14
N VAL A 97 -8.45 22.46 7.58
CA VAL A 97 -7.52 21.33 7.74
C VAL A 97 -6.12 21.69 7.24
N THR A 98 -6.04 22.32 6.07
CA THR A 98 -4.74 22.76 5.50
C THR A 98 -4.06 23.79 6.38
N LYS A 99 -4.82 24.78 6.89
CA LYS A 99 -4.29 25.81 7.80
C LYS A 99 -3.74 25.17 9.07
N THR A 100 -4.53 24.33 9.74
CA THR A 100 -4.14 23.65 10.98
C THR A 100 -2.92 22.76 10.79
N PHE A 101 -2.85 22.04 9.64
CA PHE A 101 -1.70 21.24 9.31
C PHE A 101 -0.41 22.07 9.26
N TRP A 102 -0.41 23.18 8.53
CA TRP A 102 0.78 24.02 8.37
C TRP A 102 1.14 24.83 9.63
N GLU A 103 0.15 25.16 10.48
CA GLU A 103 0.41 25.73 11.81
C GLU A 103 1.13 24.70 12.69
N LYS A 104 0.69 23.45 12.70
CA LYS A 104 1.36 22.37 13.44
C LYS A 104 2.73 22.02 12.87
N TYR A 105 2.91 22.14 11.57
CA TYR A 105 4.20 21.94 10.90
C TYR A 105 5.26 22.94 11.38
N GLN A 106 4.87 24.14 11.82
CA GLN A 106 5.81 25.10 12.45
C GLN A 106 6.35 24.60 13.79
N VAL A 107 5.67 23.66 14.45
CA VAL A 107 6.16 23.00 15.65
C VAL A 107 7.11 21.86 15.26
N SER A 108 6.65 20.93 14.49
CA SER A 108 7.47 19.91 13.83
C SER A 108 6.68 19.23 12.69
N PRO A 109 7.38 18.62 11.69
CA PRO A 109 6.74 17.79 10.68
C PRO A 109 5.90 16.64 11.27
N GLU A 110 6.40 16.00 12.34
CA GLU A 110 5.72 14.91 13.04
C GLU A 110 4.38 15.38 13.64
N THR A 111 4.38 16.54 14.30
CA THR A 111 3.15 17.11 14.90
C THR A 111 2.07 17.35 13.82
N ALA A 112 2.46 17.76 12.63
CA ALA A 112 1.54 17.97 11.51
C ALA A 112 1.00 16.65 10.96
N THR A 113 1.88 15.66 10.75
CA THR A 113 1.48 14.34 10.23
C THR A 113 0.63 13.58 11.25
N ASP A 114 0.93 13.65 12.55
CA ASP A 114 0.12 13.08 13.63
C ASP A 114 -1.31 13.65 13.62
N TYR A 115 -1.44 14.98 13.51
CA TYR A 115 -2.75 15.62 13.39
C TYR A 115 -3.52 15.09 12.18
N TYR A 116 -2.89 15.06 11.03
CA TYR A 116 -3.56 14.66 9.79
C TYR A 116 -3.87 13.16 9.73
N TYR A 117 -3.01 12.32 10.31
CA TYR A 117 -3.28 10.89 10.44
C TYR A 117 -4.45 10.62 11.39
N ASN A 118 -4.48 11.29 12.55
CA ASN A 118 -5.61 11.23 13.48
C ASN A 118 -6.91 11.70 12.83
N LEU A 119 -6.89 12.81 12.07
CA LEU A 119 -8.05 13.27 11.31
C LEU A 119 -8.54 12.21 10.32
N SER A 120 -7.61 11.59 9.57
CA SER A 120 -7.93 10.56 8.57
C SER A 120 -8.55 9.31 9.20
N GLN A 121 -8.16 8.96 10.43
CA GLN A 121 -8.76 7.87 11.19
C GLN A 121 -10.12 8.27 11.81
N ASN A 122 -10.18 9.43 12.44
CA ASN A 122 -11.38 9.87 13.16
C ASN A 122 -12.51 10.26 12.21
N SER A 123 -12.21 10.68 10.99
CA SER A 123 -13.20 10.93 9.93
C SER A 123 -13.81 9.67 9.31
N ASP A 124 -13.39 8.48 9.74
CA ASP A 124 -13.74 7.19 9.13
C ASP A 124 -13.31 7.07 7.65
N TYR A 125 -12.42 7.94 7.18
CA TYR A 125 -11.74 7.75 5.89
C TYR A 125 -10.85 6.50 5.94
N ILE A 126 -10.10 6.34 7.05
CA ILE A 126 -9.45 5.09 7.43
C ILE A 126 -10.39 4.33 8.36
N ARG A 127 -11.03 3.29 7.85
CA ARG A 127 -12.00 2.46 8.59
C ARG A 127 -11.27 1.48 9.51
N ARG A 128 -10.89 1.95 10.71
CA ARG A 128 -10.09 1.16 11.67
C ARG A 128 -10.67 -0.21 11.97
N TYR A 129 -11.99 -0.32 12.11
CA TYR A 129 -12.69 -1.58 12.38
C TYR A 129 -12.64 -2.58 11.19
N ARG A 130 -12.38 -2.10 9.96
CA ARG A 130 -12.09 -2.98 8.81
C ARG A 130 -10.62 -3.38 8.78
N VAL A 131 -9.73 -2.42 8.98
CA VAL A 131 -8.27 -2.66 8.99
C VAL A 131 -7.88 -3.63 10.11
N SER A 132 -8.56 -3.59 11.26
CA SER A 132 -8.31 -4.53 12.38
C SER A 132 -8.66 -5.98 12.07
N LYS A 133 -9.39 -6.25 10.98
CA LYS A 133 -9.72 -7.62 10.54
C LYS A 133 -8.61 -8.25 9.70
N ASP A 134 -7.66 -7.45 9.18
CA ASP A 134 -6.53 -7.97 8.41
C ASP A 134 -5.72 -8.95 9.26
N MET A 135 -5.33 -10.07 8.65
CA MET A 135 -4.41 -10.99 9.30
C MET A 135 -2.99 -10.49 9.06
N LYS A 136 -2.22 -10.31 10.13
CA LYS A 136 -0.85 -9.79 10.05
C LYS A 136 0.08 -10.66 10.90
N TRP A 137 1.22 -11.04 10.33
CA TRP A 137 2.29 -11.74 11.05
C TRP A 137 3.63 -11.44 10.39
N THR A 138 4.69 -11.92 11.00
CA THR A 138 6.05 -11.83 10.45
C THR A 138 6.64 -13.23 10.28
N THR A 139 7.51 -13.39 9.31
CA THR A 139 8.26 -14.61 9.05
C THR A 139 9.74 -14.31 8.91
N ASP A 140 10.58 -15.04 9.65
CA ASP A 140 12.03 -14.94 9.54
C ASP A 140 12.53 -15.70 8.32
N THR A 141 13.32 -15.03 7.50
CA THR A 141 13.92 -15.62 6.30
C THR A 141 15.43 -15.35 6.28
N LYS A 142 16.14 -15.97 5.33
CA LYS A 142 17.57 -15.67 5.12
C LYS A 142 17.83 -14.20 4.73
N TYR A 143 16.82 -13.45 4.33
CA TYR A 143 16.91 -12.03 3.97
C TYR A 143 16.48 -11.07 5.08
N GLY A 144 16.11 -11.61 6.24
CA GLY A 144 15.54 -10.90 7.37
C GLY A 144 14.07 -11.21 7.58
N THR A 145 13.45 -10.51 8.52
CA THR A 145 12.05 -10.70 8.92
C THR A 145 11.13 -10.00 7.93
N LEU A 146 10.32 -10.75 7.19
CA LEU A 146 9.33 -10.25 6.26
C LEU A 146 7.99 -10.00 6.95
N ASP A 147 7.28 -8.96 6.54
CA ASP A 147 5.91 -8.67 6.98
C ASP A 147 4.91 -9.33 6.04
N ILE A 148 3.93 -10.04 6.60
CA ILE A 148 2.89 -10.72 5.82
C ILE A 148 1.52 -10.18 6.23
N THR A 149 0.71 -9.79 5.24
CA THR A 149 -0.65 -9.30 5.45
C THR A 149 -1.61 -10.00 4.51
N VAL A 150 -2.65 -10.67 5.04
CA VAL A 150 -3.83 -11.05 4.27
C VAL A 150 -4.83 -9.90 4.40
N ASN A 151 -5.08 -9.20 3.31
CA ASN A 151 -5.93 -8.02 3.32
C ASN A 151 -7.40 -8.40 3.31
N LEU A 152 -8.08 -8.10 4.44
CA LEU A 152 -9.51 -8.29 4.63
C LEU A 152 -10.28 -6.96 4.70
N SER A 153 -9.56 -5.84 4.74
CA SER A 153 -10.14 -4.48 4.85
C SER A 153 -10.77 -3.99 3.55
N LYS A 154 -10.32 -4.53 2.41
CA LYS A 154 -10.93 -4.25 1.12
C LYS A 154 -12.20 -5.09 0.97
N PRO A 155 -13.40 -4.47 0.99
CA PRO A 155 -14.63 -5.24 0.91
C PRO A 155 -14.71 -6.01 -0.41
N GLU A 156 -15.09 -7.27 -0.33
CA GLU A 156 -15.45 -8.05 -1.51
C GLU A 156 -16.68 -7.41 -2.16
N LYS A 157 -16.57 -7.13 -3.45
CA LYS A 157 -17.70 -6.54 -4.16
C LYS A 157 -18.78 -7.61 -4.36
N ASP A 158 -20.00 -7.30 -3.92
CA ASP A 158 -21.19 -8.08 -4.25
C ASP A 158 -21.31 -8.24 -5.78
N PRO A 159 -21.62 -9.44 -6.31
CA PRO A 159 -21.86 -9.66 -7.74
C PRO A 159 -22.83 -8.67 -8.37
N LYS A 160 -23.88 -8.26 -7.66
CA LYS A 160 -24.83 -7.24 -8.11
C LYS A 160 -24.17 -5.85 -8.23
N ALA A 161 -23.35 -5.46 -7.25
CA ALA A 161 -22.60 -4.22 -7.30
C ALA A 161 -21.56 -4.21 -8.42
N ILE A 162 -20.93 -5.36 -8.73
CA ILE A 162 -20.05 -5.52 -9.89
C ILE A 162 -20.82 -5.33 -11.18
N ALA A 163 -21.99 -5.95 -11.31
CA ALA A 163 -22.84 -5.82 -12.49
C ALA A 163 -23.33 -4.37 -12.67
N ALA A 164 -23.80 -3.73 -11.59
CA ALA A 164 -24.21 -2.33 -11.60
C ALA A 164 -23.06 -1.39 -11.99
N ALA A 165 -21.83 -1.64 -11.48
CA ALA A 165 -20.64 -0.85 -11.82
C ALA A 165 -20.25 -0.99 -13.30
N LYS A 166 -20.44 -2.16 -13.92
CA LYS A 166 -20.19 -2.38 -15.35
C LYS A 166 -21.21 -1.63 -16.23
N LEU A 167 -22.46 -1.55 -15.78
CA LEU A 167 -23.54 -0.86 -16.49
C LEU A 167 -23.54 0.66 -16.23
N ALA A 168 -22.85 1.13 -15.19
CA ALA A 168 -22.80 2.54 -14.83
C ALA A 168 -22.11 3.35 -15.92
N LYS A 169 -22.68 4.53 -16.22
CA LYS A 169 -22.07 5.50 -17.14
C LYS A 169 -20.65 5.83 -16.66
N GLN A 170 -19.69 5.68 -17.55
CA GLN A 170 -18.32 6.13 -17.27
C GLN A 170 -18.31 7.66 -17.19
N SER A 171 -17.73 8.19 -16.11
CA SER A 171 -17.59 9.62 -15.89
C SER A 171 -16.10 9.97 -15.88
N GLY A 172 -15.74 11.02 -16.58
CA GLY A 172 -14.39 11.59 -16.58
C GLY A 172 -14.10 12.47 -15.34
N TYR A 173 -15.01 12.51 -14.34
CA TYR A 173 -14.85 13.32 -13.13
C TYR A 173 -15.22 12.51 -11.87
N PRO A 174 -14.30 12.40 -10.90
CA PRO A 174 -12.86 12.57 -11.05
C PRO A 174 -12.28 11.61 -12.10
N LYS A 175 -11.16 11.97 -12.75
CA LYS A 175 -10.54 11.09 -13.76
C LYS A 175 -10.00 9.79 -13.18
N CYS A 176 -9.44 9.84 -11.95
CA CYS A 176 -9.02 8.66 -11.21
C CYS A 176 -9.11 8.90 -9.69
N GLN A 177 -8.78 7.90 -8.90
CA GLN A 177 -8.87 7.96 -7.43
C GLN A 177 -7.80 8.86 -6.79
N LEU A 178 -6.78 9.30 -7.52
CA LEU A 178 -5.72 10.19 -7.05
C LEU A 178 -5.90 11.66 -7.49
N CYS A 179 -6.97 11.99 -8.21
CA CYS A 179 -7.23 13.38 -8.60
C CYS A 179 -7.69 14.23 -7.41
N MET A 180 -7.27 15.51 -7.36
CA MET A 180 -7.68 16.46 -6.33
C MET A 180 -9.21 16.62 -6.25
N GLU A 181 -9.91 16.40 -7.36
CA GLU A 181 -11.37 16.42 -7.47
C GLU A 181 -12.08 15.37 -6.62
N ASN A 182 -11.35 14.44 -6.04
CA ASN A 182 -11.91 13.52 -5.05
C ASN A 182 -12.25 14.18 -3.71
N ILE A 183 -11.65 15.32 -3.37
CA ILE A 183 -11.92 15.99 -2.10
C ILE A 183 -13.41 16.37 -2.01
N GLY A 184 -14.12 15.78 -1.04
CA GLY A 184 -15.56 16.03 -0.87
C GLY A 184 -16.47 15.37 -1.90
N TYR A 185 -15.94 14.53 -2.81
CA TYR A 185 -16.73 13.87 -3.85
C TYR A 185 -17.66 12.79 -3.28
N ALA A 186 -18.94 12.85 -3.69
CA ALA A 186 -19.96 11.96 -3.13
C ALA A 186 -19.82 10.48 -3.52
N GLY A 187 -19.02 10.20 -4.53
CA GLY A 187 -18.87 8.84 -5.04
C GLY A 187 -20.05 8.37 -5.90
N ARG A 188 -19.95 7.14 -6.36
CA ARG A 188 -20.95 6.38 -7.12
C ARG A 188 -20.60 4.90 -7.10
N VAL A 189 -21.46 4.03 -7.60
CA VAL A 189 -21.27 2.57 -7.54
C VAL A 189 -19.92 2.08 -8.10
N ASN A 190 -19.32 2.79 -9.04
CA ASN A 190 -18.03 2.47 -9.64
C ASN A 190 -16.89 3.43 -9.24
N HIS A 191 -17.12 4.33 -8.30
CA HIS A 191 -16.09 5.24 -7.77
C HIS A 191 -16.35 5.51 -6.29
N PRO A 192 -15.37 5.34 -5.39
CA PRO A 192 -15.60 5.44 -3.95
C PRO A 192 -16.01 6.85 -3.53
N ALA A 193 -16.84 6.93 -2.49
CA ALA A 193 -17.16 8.18 -1.83
C ALA A 193 -15.93 8.77 -1.12
N ARG A 194 -15.82 10.10 -1.13
CA ARG A 194 -14.72 10.86 -0.55
C ARG A 194 -15.22 12.14 0.16
N ASN A 195 -16.50 12.17 0.59
CA ASN A 195 -17.05 13.33 1.30
C ASN A 195 -16.23 13.67 2.55
N ASN A 196 -15.79 12.65 3.30
CA ASN A 196 -14.99 12.75 4.51
C ASN A 196 -13.48 12.81 4.25
N HIS A 197 -13.05 12.84 2.99
CA HIS A 197 -11.64 12.88 2.62
C HIS A 197 -11.12 14.32 2.51
N ARG A 198 -9.93 14.53 3.04
CA ARG A 198 -9.18 15.78 2.93
C ARG A 198 -7.79 15.47 2.42
N VAL A 199 -7.21 16.36 1.63
CA VAL A 199 -5.86 16.24 1.06
C VAL A 199 -5.08 17.46 1.47
N ILE A 200 -3.85 17.29 1.91
CA ILE A 200 -2.94 18.40 2.21
C ILE A 200 -2.21 18.79 0.92
N PRO A 201 -2.40 20.04 0.44
CA PRO A 201 -1.60 20.54 -0.67
C PRO A 201 -0.17 20.80 -0.20
N ILE A 202 0.79 20.24 -0.95
CA ILE A 202 2.23 20.41 -0.73
C ILE A 202 2.90 20.86 -2.02
N THR A 203 4.12 21.37 -1.93
CA THR A 203 4.93 21.74 -3.09
C THR A 203 6.09 20.76 -3.22
N ILE A 204 6.23 20.15 -4.39
CA ILE A 204 7.32 19.24 -4.72
C ILE A 204 7.85 19.63 -6.10
N ASN A 205 9.17 19.83 -6.21
CA ASN A 205 9.84 20.22 -7.45
C ASN A 205 9.11 21.40 -8.12
N ASP A 206 8.87 22.47 -7.34
CA ASP A 206 8.21 23.72 -7.73
C ASP A 206 6.79 23.57 -8.35
N SER A 207 6.14 22.46 -8.07
CA SER A 207 4.78 22.17 -8.55
C SER A 207 3.84 21.75 -7.43
N LYS A 208 2.53 21.83 -7.69
CA LYS A 208 1.49 21.49 -6.73
C LYS A 208 1.27 19.98 -6.69
N TRP A 209 1.29 19.42 -5.49
CA TRP A 209 1.04 18.01 -5.20
C TRP A 209 0.00 17.87 -4.09
N GLY A 210 -0.58 16.70 -3.99
CA GLY A 210 -1.45 16.30 -2.88
C GLY A 210 -0.77 15.27 -2.02
N PHE A 211 -0.92 15.41 -0.71
CA PHE A 211 -0.52 14.42 0.29
C PHE A 211 -1.76 13.88 0.97
N GLN A 212 -1.94 12.56 0.95
CA GLN A 212 -3.06 11.85 1.59
C GLN A 212 -2.60 10.52 2.19
N TYR A 213 -3.31 10.03 3.21
CA TYR A 213 -3.13 8.66 3.69
C TYR A 213 -3.89 7.67 2.83
N SER A 214 -3.41 6.44 2.79
CA SER A 214 -4.12 5.33 2.17
C SER A 214 -5.21 4.81 3.13
N PRO A 215 -6.44 4.59 2.67
CA PRO A 215 -7.49 4.04 3.54
C PRO A 215 -7.27 2.58 3.92
N TYR A 216 -6.33 1.89 3.27
CA TYR A 216 -6.07 0.46 3.51
C TYR A 216 -5.02 0.20 4.59
N VAL A 217 -4.16 1.16 4.91
CA VAL A 217 -3.14 1.12 5.98
C VAL A 217 -2.38 -0.20 6.03
N TYR A 218 -1.66 -0.51 4.94
CA TYR A 218 -0.85 -1.73 4.90
C TYR A 218 0.29 -1.70 5.94
N TYR A 219 0.77 -0.51 6.27
CA TYR A 219 1.78 -0.23 7.30
C TYR A 219 1.49 1.13 7.95
N ASN A 220 2.23 1.45 9.03
CA ASN A 220 1.99 2.69 9.79
C ASN A 220 2.10 3.94 8.92
N GLU A 221 1.08 4.80 9.00
CA GLU A 221 1.01 6.07 8.28
C GLU A 221 1.22 5.93 6.76
N HIS A 222 0.74 4.81 6.17
CA HIS A 222 0.81 4.58 4.73
C HIS A 222 0.18 5.74 3.98
N CYS A 223 0.97 6.49 3.23
CA CYS A 223 0.54 7.67 2.51
C CYS A 223 0.77 7.56 1.00
N ILE A 224 0.06 8.40 0.27
CA ILE A 224 0.19 8.57 -1.18
C ILE A 224 0.42 10.06 -1.44
N VAL A 225 1.47 10.34 -2.19
CA VAL A 225 1.85 11.67 -2.64
C VAL A 225 1.66 11.70 -4.16
N PHE A 226 0.79 12.56 -4.66
CA PHE A 226 0.38 12.52 -6.05
C PHE A 226 0.41 13.90 -6.69
N ASN A 227 0.70 13.93 -7.99
CA ASN A 227 0.76 15.16 -8.76
C ASN A 227 -0.60 15.86 -8.78
N GLY A 228 -0.61 17.19 -8.63
CA GLY A 228 -1.83 17.98 -8.72
C GLY A 228 -2.48 17.97 -10.13
N GLN A 229 -1.74 17.51 -11.14
CA GLN A 229 -2.22 17.31 -12.50
C GLN A 229 -2.31 15.82 -12.81
N HIS A 230 -3.36 15.40 -13.53
CA HIS A 230 -3.51 14.03 -13.98
C HIS A 230 -2.61 13.78 -15.20
N ILE A 231 -1.36 13.47 -14.95
CA ILE A 231 -0.34 13.14 -15.96
C ILE A 231 0.24 11.76 -15.69
N PRO A 232 0.64 10.99 -16.71
CA PRO A 232 1.25 9.68 -16.51
C PRO A 232 2.52 9.76 -15.68
N MET A 233 2.76 8.72 -14.87
CA MET A 233 4.02 8.60 -14.15
C MET A 233 5.16 8.25 -15.09
N LYS A 234 6.36 8.72 -14.74
CA LYS A 234 7.59 8.44 -15.45
C LYS A 234 8.74 8.44 -14.47
N ILE A 235 9.61 7.43 -14.58
CA ILE A 235 10.85 7.40 -13.81
C ILE A 235 11.95 8.10 -14.61
N GLU A 236 12.42 9.21 -14.05
CA GLU A 236 13.44 10.08 -14.65
C GLU A 236 14.18 10.86 -13.55
N ARG A 237 15.19 11.65 -13.89
CA ARG A 237 15.97 12.46 -12.91
C ARG A 237 15.07 13.29 -11.98
N ALA A 238 13.99 13.87 -12.54
CA ALA A 238 13.04 14.65 -11.74
C ALA A 238 12.32 13.79 -10.69
N THR A 239 12.15 12.48 -10.89
CA THR A 239 11.57 11.57 -9.91
C THR A 239 12.42 11.54 -8.64
N PHE A 240 13.74 11.40 -8.76
CA PHE A 240 14.65 11.40 -7.59
C PHE A 240 14.60 12.74 -6.85
N ARG A 241 14.56 13.87 -7.58
CA ARG A 241 14.37 15.20 -6.98
C ARG A 241 13.06 15.27 -6.19
N LYS A 242 11.95 14.81 -6.77
CA LYS A 242 10.65 14.80 -6.11
C LYS A 242 10.64 13.99 -4.82
N LEU A 243 11.30 12.80 -4.83
CA LEU A 243 11.41 11.98 -3.64
C LEU A 243 12.17 12.71 -2.51
N PHE A 244 13.31 13.32 -2.81
CA PHE A 244 14.10 14.04 -1.80
C PHE A 244 13.47 15.35 -1.36
N ASP A 245 12.73 16.05 -2.21
CA ASP A 245 11.97 17.24 -1.81
C ASP A 245 10.91 16.89 -0.75
N PHE A 246 10.24 15.75 -0.89
CA PHE A 246 9.31 15.27 0.13
C PHE A 246 10.03 14.84 1.42
N ILE A 247 11.09 14.06 1.31
CA ILE A 247 11.88 13.59 2.47
C ILE A 247 12.50 14.77 3.24
N SER A 248 12.84 15.85 2.57
CA SER A 248 13.34 17.06 3.22
C SER A 248 12.26 17.79 4.02
N GLN A 249 11.01 17.72 3.58
CA GLN A 249 9.86 18.27 4.30
C GLN A 249 9.41 17.34 5.44
N PHE A 250 9.45 16.02 5.22
CA PHE A 250 8.98 14.99 6.16
C PHE A 250 10.07 13.93 6.41
N PRO A 251 11.14 14.27 7.15
CA PRO A 251 12.34 13.42 7.28
C PRO A 251 12.12 12.12 8.06
N HIS A 252 11.01 11.99 8.78
CA HIS A 252 10.60 10.78 9.48
C HIS A 252 9.88 9.76 8.58
N TYR A 253 9.59 10.13 7.31
CA TYR A 253 8.98 9.26 6.31
C TYR A 253 10.03 8.71 5.34
N PHE A 254 9.70 7.58 4.71
CA PHE A 254 10.27 7.19 3.42
C PHE A 254 9.30 7.60 2.30
N LEU A 255 9.79 7.69 1.08
CA LEU A 255 8.98 7.84 -0.12
C LEU A 255 9.58 7.02 -1.27
N GLY A 256 8.74 6.28 -2.00
CA GLY A 256 9.16 5.50 -3.14
C GLY A 256 8.18 5.55 -4.30
N SER A 257 8.65 5.21 -5.48
CA SER A 257 7.83 5.12 -6.68
C SER A 257 7.67 3.67 -7.12
N ASN A 258 6.48 3.31 -7.58
CA ASN A 258 6.37 2.12 -8.42
C ASN A 258 7.17 2.33 -9.71
N ALA A 259 7.53 1.24 -10.37
CA ALA A 259 8.10 1.28 -11.71
C ALA A 259 7.07 1.79 -12.74
N ASP A 260 7.54 2.41 -13.81
CA ASP A 260 6.72 3.05 -14.85
C ASP A 260 6.39 2.15 -16.05
N LEU A 261 6.76 0.88 -15.99
CA LEU A 261 6.45 -0.12 -17.03
C LEU A 261 5.39 -1.12 -16.54
N PRO A 262 4.55 -1.68 -17.43
CA PRO A 262 3.62 -2.75 -17.12
C PRO A 262 4.32 -3.95 -16.47
N ILE A 263 3.57 -4.82 -15.79
CA ILE A 263 4.06 -6.06 -15.13
C ILE A 263 4.85 -5.76 -13.85
N VAL A 264 5.81 -4.83 -13.89
CA VAL A 264 6.67 -4.44 -12.76
C VAL A 264 6.25 -3.12 -12.11
N GLY A 265 5.23 -2.46 -12.66
CA GLY A 265 4.66 -1.21 -12.14
C GLY A 265 3.49 -1.42 -11.18
N GLY A 266 3.01 -0.32 -10.61
CA GLY A 266 1.81 -0.29 -9.79
C GLY A 266 0.50 -0.28 -10.59
N SER A 267 -0.61 -0.24 -9.87
CA SER A 267 -1.96 -0.28 -10.47
C SER A 267 -2.39 1.04 -11.15
N ILE A 268 -1.75 2.16 -10.85
CA ILE A 268 -2.09 3.49 -11.38
C ILE A 268 -0.84 4.09 -12.04
N LEU A 269 -0.64 3.79 -13.32
CA LEU A 269 0.44 4.36 -14.13
C LEU A 269 0.03 5.68 -14.81
N SER A 270 -1.28 5.95 -14.91
CA SER A 270 -1.83 7.11 -15.60
C SER A 270 -1.78 8.42 -14.80
N HIS A 271 -1.42 8.35 -13.53
CA HIS A 271 -1.31 9.50 -12.64
C HIS A 271 -0.01 9.44 -11.85
N ASP A 272 0.87 10.43 -12.01
CA ASP A 272 2.16 10.51 -11.34
C ASP A 272 1.98 10.55 -9.82
N ASN A 273 2.50 9.52 -9.13
CA ASN A 273 2.30 9.33 -7.71
C ASN A 273 3.43 8.53 -7.06
N PHE A 274 3.56 8.70 -5.75
CA PHE A 274 4.50 8.03 -4.88
C PHE A 274 3.78 7.43 -3.67
N GLN A 275 4.35 6.42 -3.06
CA GLN A 275 3.88 5.87 -1.78
C GLN A 275 4.97 6.05 -0.72
N GLY A 276 4.55 6.40 0.47
CA GLY A 276 5.42 6.64 1.61
C GLY A 276 4.75 6.34 2.94
N GLY A 277 5.42 6.72 4.01
CA GLY A 277 4.89 6.56 5.36
C GLY A 277 5.98 6.47 6.42
N HIS A 278 5.56 6.38 7.66
CA HIS A 278 6.44 6.23 8.83
C HIS A 278 6.61 4.74 9.16
N TYR A 279 7.42 4.05 8.36
CA TYR A 279 7.68 2.62 8.52
C TYR A 279 9.07 2.23 8.04
N THR A 280 9.68 1.24 8.70
CA THR A 280 11.00 0.72 8.33
C THR A 280 10.87 -0.74 7.89
N PHE A 281 10.89 -0.97 6.59
CA PHE A 281 10.76 -2.29 5.97
C PHE A 281 12.01 -3.15 6.12
N ALA A 282 11.86 -4.46 5.91
CA ALA A 282 12.95 -5.43 5.93
C ALA A 282 14.09 -5.05 4.97
N MET A 283 13.78 -4.62 3.75
CA MET A 283 14.80 -4.18 2.78
C MET A 283 15.64 -3.01 3.30
N ALA A 284 15.04 -2.07 4.03
CA ALA A 284 15.78 -0.93 4.60
C ALA A 284 16.79 -1.38 5.68
N LYS A 285 16.46 -2.45 6.42
CA LYS A 285 17.31 -3.07 7.46
C LYS A 285 18.36 -4.02 6.89
N ALA A 286 18.17 -4.48 5.65
CA ALA A 286 19.07 -5.45 5.02
C ALA A 286 20.49 -4.87 4.86
N PRO A 287 21.54 -5.67 5.15
CA PRO A 287 22.93 -5.22 5.08
C PRO A 287 23.38 -5.03 3.64
N ILE A 288 24.36 -4.14 3.45
CA ILE A 288 25.15 -4.09 2.22
C ILE A 288 26.12 -5.26 2.24
N GLU A 289 26.10 -6.10 1.21
CA GLU A 289 27.00 -7.25 1.09
C GLU A 289 28.34 -6.91 0.41
N LYS A 290 28.32 -5.92 -0.50
CA LYS A 290 29.51 -5.45 -1.23
C LYS A 290 29.45 -3.94 -1.42
N TYR A 291 30.55 -3.26 -1.10
CA TYR A 291 30.70 -1.82 -1.26
C TYR A 291 31.41 -1.47 -2.56
N TYR A 292 31.09 -0.30 -3.09
CA TYR A 292 31.62 0.25 -4.34
C TYR A 292 31.85 1.74 -4.22
N LYS A 293 32.83 2.25 -4.97
CA LYS A 293 33.04 3.67 -5.22
C LYS A 293 32.58 4.03 -6.63
N ALA A 294 31.82 5.10 -6.78
CA ALA A 294 31.44 5.63 -8.08
C ALA A 294 32.39 6.76 -8.47
N LYS A 295 33.01 6.67 -9.63
CA LYS A 295 33.95 7.69 -10.12
C LYS A 295 33.24 9.03 -10.29
N GLY A 296 33.78 10.09 -9.63
CA GLY A 296 33.21 11.44 -9.62
C GLY A 296 32.11 11.66 -8.59
N TYR A 297 31.90 10.71 -7.67
CA TYR A 297 30.93 10.77 -6.57
C TYR A 297 31.55 10.24 -5.28
N GLU A 298 32.69 10.83 -4.90
CA GLU A 298 33.50 10.39 -3.75
C GLU A 298 32.78 10.60 -2.41
N ASP A 299 31.74 11.45 -2.39
CA ASP A 299 30.84 11.70 -1.26
C ASP A 299 29.68 10.71 -1.14
N VAL A 300 29.57 9.75 -2.10
CA VAL A 300 28.52 8.73 -2.10
C VAL A 300 29.11 7.37 -1.71
N GLU A 301 28.57 6.79 -0.64
CA GLU A 301 28.73 5.37 -0.34
C GLU A 301 27.73 4.58 -1.19
N ALA A 302 28.19 3.56 -1.89
CA ALA A 302 27.34 2.72 -2.72
C ALA A 302 27.54 1.24 -2.41
N GLY A 303 26.48 0.43 -2.56
CA GLY A 303 26.63 -1.01 -2.36
C GLY A 303 25.45 -1.84 -2.80
N ILE A 304 25.73 -3.11 -3.09
CA ILE A 304 24.70 -4.12 -3.33
C ILE A 304 24.13 -4.56 -1.99
N VAL A 305 22.80 -4.48 -1.86
CA VAL A 305 22.11 -4.92 -0.66
C VAL A 305 21.88 -6.44 -0.72
N TYR A 306 22.10 -7.14 0.40
CA TYR A 306 21.74 -8.55 0.54
C TYR A 306 20.21 -8.67 0.62
N TRP A 307 19.59 -8.73 -0.53
CA TRP A 307 18.14 -8.76 -0.70
C TRP A 307 17.78 -9.65 -1.90
N PRO A 308 16.64 -10.35 -1.89
CA PRO A 308 16.27 -11.25 -3.00
C PRO A 308 16.11 -10.54 -4.35
N MET A 309 15.80 -9.24 -4.31
CA MET A 309 15.75 -8.41 -5.51
C MET A 309 17.05 -7.61 -5.69
N SER A 310 17.28 -7.09 -6.89
CA SER A 310 18.54 -6.42 -7.27
C SER A 310 18.56 -4.98 -6.81
N VAL A 311 19.10 -4.72 -5.63
CA VAL A 311 19.10 -3.39 -5.00
C VAL A 311 20.51 -2.80 -4.96
N LEU A 312 20.68 -1.63 -5.58
CA LEU A 312 21.84 -0.75 -5.39
C LEU A 312 21.44 0.34 -4.40
N ARG A 313 22.07 0.37 -3.22
CA ARG A 313 21.89 1.42 -2.21
C ARG A 313 22.96 2.49 -2.34
N LEU A 314 22.52 3.74 -2.42
CA LEU A 314 23.37 4.93 -2.44
C LEU A 314 23.11 5.74 -1.16
N ARG A 315 24.17 6.22 -0.52
CA ARG A 315 24.12 7.03 0.71
C ARG A 315 24.99 8.25 0.60
N SER A 316 24.49 9.43 0.93
CA SER A 316 25.24 10.66 0.99
C SER A 316 24.55 11.70 1.89
N LYS A 317 25.28 12.70 2.34
CA LYS A 317 24.71 13.91 2.94
C LYS A 317 24.16 14.87 1.87
N SER A 318 24.57 14.67 0.60
CA SER A 318 24.14 15.48 -0.55
C SER A 318 23.01 14.79 -1.33
N CYS A 319 21.80 15.34 -1.29
CA CYS A 319 20.72 14.88 -2.16
C CYS A 319 21.08 15.06 -3.65
N ASP A 320 21.80 16.12 -4.01
CA ASP A 320 22.16 16.39 -5.41
C ASP A 320 23.08 15.30 -5.96
N SER A 321 24.09 14.86 -5.18
CA SER A 321 24.97 13.74 -5.57
C SER A 321 24.17 12.44 -5.78
N LEU A 322 23.18 12.15 -4.90
CA LEU A 322 22.30 10.98 -5.04
C LEU A 322 21.40 11.07 -6.26
N ILE A 323 20.87 12.26 -6.56
CA ILE A 323 20.02 12.50 -7.74
C ILE A 323 20.82 12.31 -9.03
N ASP A 324 22.01 12.88 -9.09
CA ASP A 324 22.86 12.82 -10.29
C ASP A 324 23.38 11.41 -10.53
N LEU A 325 23.83 10.70 -9.50
CA LEU A 325 24.27 9.31 -9.61
C LEU A 325 23.10 8.38 -9.90
N GLY A 326 21.95 8.59 -9.26
CA GLY A 326 20.72 7.84 -9.53
C GLY A 326 20.27 7.96 -10.99
N ASP A 327 20.34 9.16 -11.56
CA ASP A 327 20.03 9.42 -12.96
C ASP A 327 21.03 8.75 -13.92
N LYS A 328 22.32 8.77 -13.56
CA LYS A 328 23.38 8.06 -14.31
C LYS A 328 23.10 6.54 -14.34
N VAL A 329 22.76 5.96 -13.19
CA VAL A 329 22.39 4.54 -13.08
C VAL A 329 21.14 4.22 -13.91
N LEU A 330 20.08 5.05 -13.78
CA LEU A 330 18.83 4.86 -14.51
C LEU A 330 19.05 4.87 -16.04
N LYS A 331 19.78 5.85 -16.54
CA LYS A 331 20.08 5.98 -17.99
C LYS A 331 20.86 4.79 -18.52
N ALA A 332 21.88 4.36 -17.75
CA ALA A 332 22.65 3.18 -18.10
C ALA A 332 21.78 1.93 -18.10
N TRP A 333 20.94 1.73 -17.06
CA TRP A 333 20.06 0.59 -16.94
C TRP A 333 19.03 0.51 -18.08
N ARG A 334 18.45 1.64 -18.47
CA ARG A 334 17.46 1.71 -19.57
C ARG A 334 17.98 1.13 -20.88
N GLY A 335 19.26 1.31 -21.18
CA GLY A 335 19.89 0.83 -22.40
C GLY A 335 20.73 -0.45 -22.23
N TYR A 336 20.73 -1.08 -21.05
CA TYR A 336 21.62 -2.19 -20.77
C TYR A 336 21.05 -3.53 -21.20
N THR A 337 21.84 -4.26 -22.01
CA THR A 337 21.59 -5.65 -22.39
C THR A 337 22.75 -6.52 -21.94
N ASP A 338 22.45 -7.64 -21.27
CA ASP A 338 23.37 -8.71 -20.89
C ASP A 338 22.70 -10.06 -21.19
N GLU A 339 22.95 -10.58 -22.37
CA GLU A 339 22.34 -11.84 -22.82
C GLU A 339 22.70 -13.02 -21.92
N ALA A 340 23.91 -13.01 -21.32
CA ALA A 340 24.33 -14.07 -20.41
C ALA A 340 23.52 -14.10 -19.09
N ALA A 341 22.93 -12.97 -18.71
CA ALA A 341 22.04 -12.85 -17.56
C ALA A 341 20.55 -12.75 -17.96
N PHE A 342 20.23 -12.98 -19.24
CA PHE A 342 18.88 -12.82 -19.79
C PHE A 342 18.28 -11.43 -19.60
N VAL A 343 19.11 -10.39 -19.55
CA VAL A 343 18.68 -8.99 -19.44
C VAL A 343 18.69 -8.37 -20.83
N TYR A 344 17.52 -7.95 -21.30
CA TYR A 344 17.36 -7.25 -22.57
C TYR A 344 16.75 -5.88 -22.29
N ALA A 345 17.38 -4.83 -22.83
CA ALA A 345 16.90 -3.46 -22.69
C ALA A 345 15.57 -3.26 -23.40
N GLU A 346 15.41 -3.90 -24.57
CA GLU A 346 14.19 -3.85 -25.39
C GLU A 346 14.07 -5.11 -26.26
N THR A 347 12.84 -5.40 -26.70
CA THR A 347 12.52 -6.39 -27.73
C THR A 347 11.50 -5.78 -28.69
N GLU A 348 11.79 -5.81 -30.00
CA GLU A 348 10.90 -5.26 -31.05
C GLU A 348 10.51 -3.78 -30.80
N GLY A 349 11.40 -3.00 -30.14
CA GLY A 349 11.19 -1.59 -29.80
C GLY A 349 10.42 -1.34 -28.49
N GLU A 350 9.98 -2.40 -27.78
CA GLU A 350 9.34 -2.26 -26.47
C GLU A 350 10.40 -2.31 -25.36
N PRO A 351 10.46 -1.28 -24.48
CA PRO A 351 11.45 -1.22 -23.41
C PRO A 351 11.09 -2.16 -22.26
N HIS A 352 12.13 -2.76 -21.64
CA HIS A 352 11.99 -3.68 -20.52
C HIS A 352 12.59 -3.18 -19.21
N ASN A 353 13.66 -2.40 -19.27
CA ASN A 353 14.40 -1.97 -18.09
C ASN A 353 13.80 -0.72 -17.46
N THR A 354 13.57 -0.78 -16.15
CA THR A 354 13.16 0.36 -15.33
C THR A 354 13.67 0.18 -13.90
N ILE A 355 13.39 1.15 -13.02
CA ILE A 355 13.80 1.15 -11.62
C ILE A 355 12.59 1.42 -10.72
N THR A 356 12.56 0.77 -9.56
CA THR A 356 11.72 1.14 -8.42
C THR A 356 12.59 1.89 -7.42
N PRO A 357 12.55 3.24 -7.37
CA PRO A 357 13.37 4.04 -6.47
C PRO A 357 12.69 4.26 -5.12
N ILE A 358 13.47 4.16 -4.03
CA ILE A 358 12.99 4.44 -2.67
C ILE A 358 13.99 5.35 -1.97
N ALA A 359 13.52 6.50 -1.46
CA ALA A 359 14.30 7.45 -0.71
C ALA A 359 13.88 7.50 0.75
N ARG A 360 14.85 7.73 1.64
CA ARG A 360 14.63 7.98 3.07
C ARG A 360 15.80 8.73 3.68
N LYS A 361 15.59 9.21 4.90
CA LYS A 361 16.65 9.76 5.73
C LYS A 361 17.00 8.75 6.83
N ASN A 362 18.29 8.55 7.08
CA ASN A 362 18.80 7.68 8.13
C ASN A 362 19.89 8.43 8.89
N GLY A 363 19.57 8.96 10.06
CA GLY A 363 20.42 9.89 10.78
C GLY A 363 20.71 11.15 9.93
N ASP A 364 21.98 11.46 9.74
CA ASP A 364 22.44 12.61 8.93
C ASP A 364 22.55 12.30 7.42
N MET A 365 22.36 11.03 7.03
CA MET A 365 22.51 10.58 5.66
C MET A 365 21.16 10.46 4.97
N TYR A 366 21.12 10.83 3.71
CA TYR A 366 20.05 10.42 2.80
C TYR A 366 20.41 9.08 2.15
N GLU A 367 19.42 8.25 1.93
CA GLU A 367 19.56 6.98 1.23
C GLU A 367 18.64 6.95 0.03
N LEU A 368 19.15 6.41 -1.08
CA LEU A 368 18.39 6.10 -2.29
C LEU A 368 18.63 4.64 -2.65
N ASP A 369 17.59 3.81 -2.51
CA ASP A 369 17.60 2.43 -3.01
C ASP A 369 17.09 2.42 -4.45
N LEU A 370 17.89 1.90 -5.37
CA LEU A 370 17.55 1.70 -6.78
C LEU A 370 17.33 0.21 -7.01
N VAL A 371 16.07 -0.20 -7.07
CA VAL A 371 15.72 -1.60 -7.36
C VAL A 371 15.58 -1.78 -8.85
N LEU A 372 16.50 -2.55 -9.45
CA LEU A 372 16.50 -2.82 -10.89
C LEU A 372 15.34 -3.74 -11.24
N ARG A 373 14.56 -3.36 -12.25
CA ARG A 373 13.39 -4.09 -12.72
C ARG A 373 13.49 -4.34 -14.22
N ASN A 374 12.89 -5.45 -14.67
CA ASN A 374 12.77 -5.78 -16.07
C ASN A 374 11.44 -6.52 -16.29
N ASN A 375 10.69 -6.17 -17.34
CA ASN A 375 9.34 -6.70 -17.59
C ASN A 375 9.26 -7.66 -18.79
N ILE A 376 10.40 -8.18 -19.25
CA ILE A 376 10.42 -9.10 -20.40
C ILE A 376 9.53 -10.33 -20.13
N THR A 377 8.81 -10.75 -21.17
CA THR A 377 8.01 -11.97 -21.17
C THR A 377 8.55 -12.98 -22.18
N THR A 378 8.26 -14.24 -21.97
CA THR A 378 8.53 -15.34 -22.92
C THR A 378 7.29 -16.23 -23.03
N GLU A 379 7.28 -17.19 -23.95
CA GLU A 379 6.22 -18.20 -24.03
C GLU A 379 6.12 -19.02 -22.74
N GLU A 380 7.26 -19.32 -22.11
CA GLU A 380 7.31 -20.02 -20.82
C GLU A 380 6.83 -19.14 -19.65
N PHE A 381 7.16 -17.85 -19.67
CA PHE A 381 6.80 -16.88 -18.63
C PHE A 381 5.95 -15.73 -19.18
N PRO A 382 4.68 -15.98 -19.53
CA PRO A 382 3.82 -14.98 -20.18
C PRO A 382 3.42 -13.82 -19.26
N LEU A 383 3.55 -13.97 -17.93
CA LEU A 383 3.32 -12.92 -16.94
C LEU A 383 4.60 -12.13 -16.61
N GLY A 384 5.75 -12.56 -17.11
CA GLY A 384 7.07 -11.96 -16.88
C GLY A 384 8.10 -12.98 -16.42
N VAL A 385 9.33 -12.88 -16.94
CA VAL A 385 10.47 -13.70 -16.50
C VAL A 385 10.84 -13.33 -15.06
N TYR A 386 10.78 -12.04 -14.73
CA TYR A 386 11.05 -11.48 -13.40
C TYR A 386 9.76 -11.16 -12.67
N HIS A 387 8.91 -12.17 -12.51
CA HIS A 387 7.59 -12.16 -11.92
C HIS A 387 7.40 -13.47 -11.13
N PRO A 388 6.55 -13.55 -10.11
CA PRO A 388 6.26 -14.82 -9.44
C PRO A 388 5.90 -15.91 -10.44
N HIS A 389 6.60 -17.04 -10.39
CA HIS A 389 6.38 -18.16 -11.29
C HIS A 389 5.14 -18.97 -10.87
N GLN A 390 4.67 -19.84 -11.79
CA GLN A 390 3.35 -20.50 -11.66
C GLN A 390 3.20 -21.31 -10.37
N GLU A 391 4.26 -21.97 -9.90
CA GLU A 391 4.24 -22.75 -8.67
C GLU A 391 3.98 -21.94 -7.42
N LEU A 392 4.18 -20.60 -7.45
CA LEU A 392 3.92 -19.68 -6.33
C LEU A 392 2.54 -19.00 -6.41
N HIS A 393 1.82 -19.17 -7.53
CA HIS A 393 0.54 -18.48 -7.77
C HIS A 393 -0.58 -18.89 -6.82
N HIS A 394 -0.47 -20.03 -6.16
CA HIS A 394 -1.40 -20.44 -5.13
C HIS A 394 -1.39 -19.47 -3.91
N ILE A 395 -0.29 -18.76 -3.67
CA ILE A 395 -0.14 -17.72 -2.65
C ILE A 395 -0.16 -16.32 -3.27
N LYS A 396 0.70 -16.05 -4.26
CA LYS A 396 0.85 -14.70 -4.86
C LYS A 396 1.03 -14.81 -6.38
N LYS A 397 0.05 -14.27 -7.11
CA LYS A 397 0.05 -14.24 -8.58
C LYS A 397 0.21 -12.82 -9.14
N GLU A 398 -0.16 -11.81 -8.34
CA GLU A 398 -0.20 -10.42 -8.76
C GLU A 398 1.22 -9.85 -8.94
N ASN A 399 1.31 -8.77 -9.68
CA ASN A 399 2.55 -8.02 -9.88
C ASN A 399 3.17 -7.59 -8.55
N ILE A 400 4.50 -7.58 -8.49
CA ILE A 400 5.26 -7.15 -7.32
C ILE A 400 5.50 -5.64 -7.41
N GLY A 401 4.72 -4.90 -6.64
CA GLY A 401 4.80 -3.46 -6.52
C GLY A 401 5.76 -2.99 -5.43
N LEU A 402 5.79 -1.66 -5.21
CA LEU A 402 6.71 -1.01 -4.27
C LEU A 402 6.71 -1.63 -2.86
N ILE A 403 5.52 -1.92 -2.32
CA ILE A 403 5.35 -2.42 -0.95
C ILE A 403 5.96 -3.82 -0.82
N GLU A 404 5.65 -4.71 -1.77
CA GLU A 404 6.19 -6.06 -1.79
C GLU A 404 7.71 -6.06 -2.00
N VAL A 405 8.22 -5.20 -2.89
CA VAL A 405 9.66 -5.03 -3.12
C VAL A 405 10.41 -4.76 -1.81
N MET A 406 9.82 -3.99 -0.91
CA MET A 406 10.43 -3.63 0.38
C MET A 406 10.29 -4.71 1.46
N GLY A 407 9.53 -5.78 1.21
CA GLY A 407 9.43 -6.93 2.11
C GLY A 407 8.12 -7.07 2.87
N LEU A 408 7.03 -6.40 2.43
CA LEU A 408 5.69 -6.60 2.98
C LEU A 408 4.79 -7.25 1.94
N ALA A 409 4.38 -8.50 2.19
CA ALA A 409 3.42 -9.21 1.36
C ALA A 409 2.01 -8.65 1.57
N VAL A 410 1.34 -8.28 0.47
CA VAL A 410 -0.11 -8.00 0.47
C VAL A 410 -0.79 -9.15 -0.26
N LEU A 411 -1.42 -10.03 0.51
CA LEU A 411 -1.98 -11.29 0.04
C LEU A 411 -3.52 -11.20 -0.06
N PRO A 412 -4.15 -11.99 -0.97
CA PRO A 412 -5.59 -11.96 -1.20
C PRO A 412 -6.39 -12.55 -0.03
N SER A 413 -7.60 -12.01 0.18
CA SER A 413 -8.53 -12.37 1.26
C SER A 413 -8.91 -13.86 1.30
N ARG A 414 -8.93 -14.54 0.13
CA ARG A 414 -9.23 -15.98 0.02
C ARG A 414 -8.34 -16.84 0.93
N LEU A 415 -7.09 -16.43 1.14
CA LEU A 415 -6.13 -17.20 1.95
C LEU A 415 -6.57 -17.37 3.41
N LYS A 416 -7.41 -16.51 3.96
CA LYS A 416 -7.95 -16.70 5.31
C LYS A 416 -8.72 -18.01 5.41
N LYS A 417 -9.64 -18.26 4.46
CA LYS A 417 -10.45 -19.49 4.43
C LYS A 417 -9.58 -20.69 4.04
N GLU A 418 -8.79 -20.53 3.00
CA GLU A 418 -7.98 -21.61 2.43
C GLU A 418 -6.96 -22.16 3.43
N LEU A 419 -6.26 -21.28 4.18
CA LEU A 419 -5.27 -21.73 5.19
C LEU A 419 -5.94 -22.40 6.39
N ALA A 420 -7.11 -21.95 6.83
CA ALA A 420 -7.85 -22.59 7.90
C ALA A 420 -8.29 -24.02 7.50
N GLU A 421 -8.79 -24.17 6.28
CA GLU A 421 -9.21 -25.46 5.74
C GLU A 421 -8.01 -26.40 5.49
N LEU A 422 -6.89 -25.87 5.01
CA LEU A 422 -5.63 -26.63 4.90
C LEU A 422 -5.15 -27.17 6.25
N ALA A 423 -5.18 -26.32 7.29
CA ALA A 423 -4.79 -26.74 8.63
C ALA A 423 -5.63 -27.94 9.11
N GLU A 424 -6.95 -27.91 8.90
CA GLU A 424 -7.84 -29.01 9.22
C GLU A 424 -7.48 -30.28 8.45
N TYR A 425 -7.30 -30.18 7.11
CA TYR A 425 -6.96 -31.32 6.25
C TYR A 425 -5.63 -31.96 6.61
N ILE A 426 -4.60 -31.16 6.91
CA ILE A 426 -3.28 -31.67 7.31
C ILE A 426 -3.38 -32.42 8.64
N VAL A 427 -4.04 -31.86 9.65
CA VAL A 427 -4.18 -32.47 10.99
C VAL A 427 -4.97 -33.76 10.93
N GLU A 428 -6.02 -33.83 10.11
CA GLU A 428 -6.88 -35.00 9.97
C GLU A 428 -6.34 -36.02 8.94
N GLY A 429 -5.22 -35.74 8.27
CA GLY A 429 -4.65 -36.62 7.25
C GLY A 429 -5.54 -36.80 6.02
N LYS A 430 -6.38 -35.82 5.70
CA LYS A 430 -7.26 -35.83 4.54
C LYS A 430 -6.48 -35.53 3.26
N ASP A 431 -6.93 -36.08 2.13
CA ASP A 431 -6.35 -35.77 0.83
C ASP A 431 -6.75 -34.36 0.36
N ILE A 432 -5.77 -33.44 0.32
CA ILE A 432 -5.95 -32.05 -0.09
C ILE A 432 -6.45 -31.94 -1.54
N ARG A 433 -5.99 -32.85 -2.42
CA ARG A 433 -6.41 -32.89 -3.83
C ARG A 433 -7.88 -33.27 -4.03
N SER A 434 -8.52 -33.81 -3.03
CA SER A 434 -9.97 -34.10 -3.06
C SER A 434 -10.86 -32.88 -2.91
N ASN A 435 -10.29 -31.72 -2.53
CA ASN A 435 -11.04 -30.49 -2.30
C ASN A 435 -10.61 -29.38 -3.29
N LEU A 436 -11.50 -29.04 -4.21
CA LEU A 436 -11.26 -28.07 -5.30
C LEU A 436 -10.89 -26.65 -4.82
N ASP A 437 -11.30 -26.27 -3.60
CA ASP A 437 -10.99 -24.94 -3.05
C ASP A 437 -9.50 -24.83 -2.67
N ILE A 438 -8.88 -25.93 -2.24
CA ILE A 438 -7.51 -25.96 -1.69
C ILE A 438 -6.53 -26.88 -2.46
N GLU A 439 -6.98 -27.63 -3.48
CA GLU A 439 -6.13 -28.55 -4.25
C GLU A 439 -4.86 -27.89 -4.81
N LYS A 440 -4.95 -26.60 -5.17
CA LYS A 440 -3.84 -25.79 -5.68
C LYS A 440 -2.67 -25.64 -4.70
N HIS A 441 -2.87 -25.94 -3.42
CA HIS A 441 -1.85 -25.90 -2.38
C HIS A 441 -1.21 -27.26 -2.11
N ALA A 442 -1.70 -28.35 -2.74
CA ALA A 442 -1.30 -29.71 -2.39
C ALA A 442 0.20 -29.98 -2.60
N ASP A 443 0.75 -29.58 -3.76
CA ASP A 443 2.18 -29.79 -4.07
C ASP A 443 3.09 -28.98 -3.11
N TRP A 444 2.66 -27.78 -2.73
CA TRP A 444 3.36 -26.98 -1.73
C TRP A 444 3.36 -27.65 -0.36
N VAL A 445 2.20 -28.17 0.10
CA VAL A 445 2.09 -28.88 1.38
C VAL A 445 2.95 -30.14 1.35
N ASP A 446 2.91 -30.92 0.28
CA ASP A 446 3.76 -32.12 0.10
C ASP A 446 5.25 -31.79 0.14
N SER A 447 5.67 -30.58 -0.22
CA SER A 447 7.06 -30.16 -0.21
C SER A 447 7.63 -29.89 1.19
N PHE A 448 6.83 -29.40 2.13
CA PHE A 448 7.31 -29.05 3.48
C PHE A 448 6.95 -30.07 4.57
N LEU A 449 5.86 -30.83 4.44
CA LEU A 449 5.49 -31.83 5.46
C LEU A 449 6.61 -32.82 5.83
N PRO A 450 7.36 -33.38 4.85
CA PRO A 450 8.49 -34.24 5.17
C PRO A 450 9.57 -33.58 6.02
N VAL A 451 9.82 -32.28 5.78
CA VAL A 451 10.83 -31.49 6.51
C VAL A 451 10.46 -31.37 7.99
N TYR A 452 9.19 -31.12 8.32
CA TYR A 452 8.72 -31.07 9.71
C TYR A 452 8.80 -32.42 10.37
N LYS A 453 8.44 -33.49 9.64
CA LYS A 453 8.55 -34.85 10.12
C LYS A 453 10.00 -35.27 10.44
N GLU A 454 10.96 -34.90 9.56
CA GLU A 454 12.39 -35.15 9.79
C GLU A 454 12.93 -34.40 11.01
N LYS A 455 12.40 -33.20 11.27
CA LYS A 455 12.70 -32.41 12.48
C LYS A 455 12.02 -32.95 13.74
N GLY A 456 11.20 -33.99 13.64
CA GLY A 456 10.45 -34.55 14.75
C GLY A 456 9.30 -33.67 15.22
N ILE A 457 8.81 -32.76 14.38
CA ILE A 457 7.69 -31.88 14.70
C ILE A 457 6.41 -32.54 14.17
N GLU A 458 5.54 -32.92 15.09
CA GLU A 458 4.18 -33.37 14.77
C GLU A 458 3.27 -32.15 14.53
N ILE A 459 2.52 -32.18 13.43
CA ILE A 459 1.56 -31.12 13.11
C ILE A 459 0.23 -31.47 13.79
N THR A 460 -0.22 -30.59 14.67
CA THR A 460 -1.41 -30.71 15.50
C THR A 460 -2.34 -29.50 15.31
N LYS A 461 -3.55 -29.56 15.89
CA LYS A 461 -4.47 -28.41 15.87
C LYS A 461 -3.87 -27.15 16.49
N ASP A 462 -2.93 -27.30 17.43
CA ASP A 462 -2.37 -26.18 18.16
C ASP A 462 -1.24 -25.45 17.38
N ASN A 463 -0.61 -26.09 16.40
CA ASN A 463 0.54 -25.51 15.66
C ASN A 463 0.36 -25.45 14.14
N ALA A 464 -0.67 -26.07 13.58
CA ALA A 464 -0.85 -26.16 12.13
C ALA A 464 -0.99 -24.77 11.46
N GLU A 465 -1.73 -23.86 12.09
CA GLU A 465 -1.91 -22.50 11.56
C GLU A 465 -0.59 -21.72 11.56
N ASP A 466 0.19 -21.82 12.62
CA ASP A 466 1.49 -21.12 12.74
C ASP A 466 2.51 -21.69 11.75
N ILE A 467 2.53 -23.01 11.54
CA ILE A 467 3.36 -23.63 10.51
C ILE A 467 2.97 -23.14 9.11
N LEU A 468 1.67 -23.08 8.79
CA LEU A 468 1.22 -22.57 7.51
C LEU A 468 1.57 -21.08 7.31
N LYS A 469 1.49 -20.27 8.36
CA LYS A 469 1.91 -18.85 8.31
C LYS A 469 3.42 -18.73 8.03
N GLU A 470 4.23 -19.54 8.70
CA GLU A 470 5.68 -19.57 8.45
C GLU A 470 5.98 -19.97 7.00
N GLU A 471 5.37 -21.05 6.51
CA GLU A 471 5.58 -21.52 5.14
C GLU A 471 5.07 -20.53 4.07
N VAL A 472 3.98 -19.80 4.32
CA VAL A 472 3.52 -18.70 3.45
C VAL A 472 4.58 -17.59 3.35
N GLY A 473 5.24 -17.25 4.45
CA GLY A 473 6.32 -16.28 4.44
C GLY A 473 7.54 -16.76 3.65
N GLN A 474 7.88 -18.07 3.74
CA GLN A 474 8.95 -18.67 2.91
C GLN A 474 8.59 -18.66 1.42
N VAL A 475 7.30 -18.88 1.07
CA VAL A 475 6.82 -18.72 -0.33
C VAL A 475 6.99 -17.27 -0.77
N PHE A 476 6.67 -16.30 0.08
CA PHE A 476 6.84 -14.89 -0.29
C PHE A 476 8.33 -14.51 -0.51
N ALA A 477 9.25 -15.08 0.25
CA ALA A 477 10.68 -14.89 -0.02
C ALA A 477 11.05 -15.40 -1.43
N LYS A 478 10.53 -16.56 -1.86
CA LYS A 478 10.70 -17.10 -3.22
C LYS A 478 10.06 -16.20 -4.29
N VAL A 479 8.88 -15.63 -3.99
CA VAL A 479 8.22 -14.63 -4.86
C VAL A 479 9.13 -13.44 -5.13
N LEU A 480 9.86 -12.94 -4.12
CA LEU A 480 10.82 -11.87 -4.31
C LEU A 480 12.09 -12.32 -5.06
N GLU A 481 12.53 -13.57 -4.87
CA GLU A 481 13.62 -14.16 -5.62
C GLU A 481 13.28 -14.25 -7.11
N ASP A 482 12.07 -14.69 -7.46
CA ASP A 482 11.61 -14.74 -8.87
C ASP A 482 11.57 -13.35 -9.48
N ALA A 483 11.08 -12.34 -8.73
CA ALA A 483 10.99 -10.97 -9.19
C ALA A 483 12.35 -10.26 -9.30
N GLY A 484 13.42 -10.81 -8.70
CA GLY A 484 14.79 -10.26 -8.78
C GLY A 484 15.44 -10.50 -10.13
N VAL A 485 16.01 -9.46 -10.73
CA VAL A 485 16.71 -9.56 -12.02
C VAL A 485 18.02 -10.34 -11.86
N TYR A 486 18.86 -9.92 -10.93
CA TYR A 486 20.09 -10.63 -10.59
C TYR A 486 19.87 -11.46 -9.33
N LYS A 487 19.93 -12.77 -9.45
CA LYS A 487 19.70 -13.69 -8.33
C LYS A 487 20.82 -13.61 -7.30
N CYS A 488 20.53 -14.00 -6.06
CA CYS A 488 21.51 -14.09 -4.96
C CYS A 488 22.40 -15.34 -5.11
N THR A 489 22.99 -15.53 -6.30
CA THR A 489 23.97 -16.57 -6.64
C THR A 489 25.28 -15.92 -7.05
N THR A 490 26.34 -16.70 -7.18
CA THR A 490 27.63 -16.19 -7.68
C THR A 490 27.48 -15.57 -9.07
N GLU A 491 26.81 -16.27 -9.98
CA GLU A 491 26.58 -15.83 -11.37
C GLU A 491 25.72 -14.57 -11.44
N GLY A 492 24.67 -14.50 -10.58
CA GLY A 492 23.80 -13.32 -10.51
C GLY A 492 24.55 -12.10 -9.96
N ARG A 493 25.44 -12.29 -8.97
CA ARG A 493 26.27 -11.21 -8.45
C ARG A 493 27.34 -10.76 -9.44
N GLU A 494 27.96 -11.67 -10.17
CA GLU A 494 28.89 -11.33 -11.25
C GLU A 494 28.19 -10.54 -12.37
N ALA A 495 26.96 -10.90 -12.71
CA ALA A 495 26.15 -10.16 -13.69
C ALA A 495 25.81 -8.74 -13.18
N PHE A 496 25.46 -8.60 -11.92
CA PHE A 496 25.20 -7.29 -11.33
C PHE A 496 26.48 -6.42 -11.34
N GLU A 497 27.64 -7.01 -11.03
CA GLU A 497 28.93 -6.32 -11.09
C GLU A 497 29.29 -5.89 -12.53
N ARG A 498 28.96 -6.70 -13.56
CA ARG A 498 29.17 -6.28 -14.96
C ARG A 498 28.35 -5.02 -15.28
N PHE A 499 27.10 -4.93 -14.82
CA PHE A 499 26.33 -3.71 -14.98
C PHE A 499 26.95 -2.53 -14.21
N LEU A 500 27.35 -2.71 -12.96
CA LEU A 500 27.95 -1.64 -12.16
C LEU A 500 29.24 -1.10 -12.81
N ASN A 501 30.04 -1.95 -13.42
CA ASN A 501 31.27 -1.52 -14.14
C ASN A 501 30.95 -0.60 -15.34
N ILE A 502 29.79 -0.80 -16.02
CA ILE A 502 29.34 0.09 -17.11
C ILE A 502 29.02 1.50 -16.58
N VAL A 503 28.65 1.63 -15.33
CA VAL A 503 28.30 2.90 -14.69
C VAL A 503 29.51 3.51 -13.95
N ASP A 504 30.72 2.98 -14.15
CA ASP A 504 31.98 3.39 -13.49
C ASP A 504 32.01 3.17 -11.97
N PHE A 505 31.33 2.14 -11.46
CA PHE A 505 31.52 1.67 -10.09
C PHE A 505 32.73 0.73 -10.02
N HIS A 506 33.53 0.87 -8.99
CA HIS A 506 34.69 0.03 -8.71
C HIS A 506 34.59 -0.53 -7.29
N LYS A 507 35.01 -1.77 -7.09
CA LYS A 507 35.06 -2.37 -5.75
C LYS A 507 35.92 -1.53 -4.80
N GLU A 508 35.43 -1.35 -3.59
CA GLU A 508 36.17 -0.73 -2.51
C GLU A 508 37.24 -1.66 -1.96
#